data_3f46a56b158114004974585cebe68cf4
#
_entry.id   3f46a56b158114004974585cebe68cf4
#
_cell.length_a   1.000
_cell.length_b   1.000
_cell.length_c   1.000
_cell.angle_alpha   90.00
_cell.angle_beta   90.00
_cell.angle_gamma   90.00
#
_symmetry.space_group_name_H-M   'P 1'
#
loop_
_entity.id
_entity.type
_entity.pdbx_description
1 polymer ?
#
loop_
_entity_poly.entity_id
_entity_poly.type
_entity_poly.pdbx_seq_one_letter_code
_entity_poly.pdbx_strand_id
1 'polypeptide(L)'
;MIRLKNWSMYAEGNNEFRPPELWSYHLQGNVYGHPRFNDGDPVNTSRIIDIVDKGDHKEAHTRSGTVYCLYKEDVDPECEKAYPNYYERFKIKKS
;
A
#
# COMPACT_ATOMS: atom_id res chain seq x y z
N MET A 1 3.01 0.86 15.94
CA MET A 1 3.03 0.23 14.61
C MET A 1 1.64 0.30 14.00
N ILE A 2 1.53 0.80 12.78
CA ILE A 2 0.25 0.90 12.10
C ILE A 2 0.16 -0.25 11.08
N ARG A 3 -0.81 -1.13 11.27
CA ARG A 3 -1.03 -2.28 10.38
C ARG A 3 -2.21 -2.00 9.46
N LEU A 4 -2.08 -2.39 8.20
CA LEU A 4 -3.14 -2.23 7.22
C LEU A 4 -3.59 -3.61 6.78
N LYS A 5 -4.88 -3.94 6.99
CA LYS A 5 -5.47 -5.21 6.57
C LYS A 5 -6.35 -5.02 5.34
N ASN A 6 -6.54 -6.08 4.58
CA ASN A 6 -7.26 -6.04 3.30
C ASN A 6 -6.69 -4.96 2.38
N TRP A 7 -5.36 -4.85 2.39
CA TRP A 7 -4.70 -3.77 1.68
C TRP A 7 -4.48 -4.11 0.20
N SER A 8 -4.51 -3.06 -0.59
CA SER A 8 -4.13 -3.13 -2.00
C SER A 8 -3.55 -1.78 -2.40
N MET A 9 -2.75 -1.79 -3.46
CA MET A 9 -2.17 -0.58 -4.00
C MET A 9 -2.92 -0.18 -5.26
N TYR A 10 -3.16 1.11 -5.42
CA TYR A 10 -3.74 1.65 -6.64
C TYR A 10 -2.92 2.85 -7.11
N ALA A 11 -3.03 3.17 -8.39
CA ALA A 11 -2.31 4.27 -8.99
C ALA A 11 -3.28 5.37 -9.43
N GLU A 12 -2.89 6.62 -9.20
CA GLU A 12 -3.61 7.77 -9.70
C GLU A 12 -2.78 8.44 -10.79
N GLY A 13 -3.44 9.06 -11.76
CA GLY A 13 -2.78 9.70 -12.87
C GLY A 13 -2.27 8.72 -13.92
N ASN A 14 -2.75 7.50 -13.91
CA ASN A 14 -2.31 6.41 -14.78
C ASN A 14 -3.02 6.45 -16.12
N ASN A 15 -2.85 7.52 -16.89
CA ASN A 15 -3.42 7.60 -18.23
C ASN A 15 -2.33 7.43 -19.30
N GLU A 16 -2.76 7.22 -20.54
CA GLU A 16 -1.84 6.93 -21.64
C GLU A 16 -0.90 8.08 -22.00
N PHE A 17 -1.21 9.30 -21.54
CA PHE A 17 -0.41 10.48 -21.83
C PHE A 17 0.61 10.80 -20.75
N ARG A 18 0.66 10.01 -19.68
CA ARG A 18 1.56 10.25 -18.55
C ARG A 18 2.46 9.04 -18.31
N PRO A 19 3.79 9.23 -18.30
CA PRO A 19 4.70 8.12 -18.04
C PRO A 19 4.46 7.49 -16.66
N PRO A 20 4.68 6.17 -16.51
CA PRO A 20 4.46 5.49 -15.23
C PRO A 20 5.19 6.10 -14.04
N GLU A 21 6.36 6.68 -14.25
CA GLU A 21 7.13 7.31 -13.16
C GLU A 21 6.48 8.57 -12.60
N LEU A 22 5.48 9.12 -13.30
CA LEU A 22 4.70 10.27 -12.84
C LEU A 22 3.41 9.85 -12.16
N TRP A 23 3.09 8.55 -12.14
CA TRP A 23 1.90 8.05 -11.46
C TRP A 23 2.12 8.10 -9.95
N SER A 24 1.06 8.43 -9.21
CA SER A 24 1.08 8.39 -7.76
C SER A 24 0.50 7.07 -7.29
N TYR A 25 1.21 6.38 -6.39
CA TYR A 25 0.76 5.11 -5.85
C TYR A 25 0.28 5.30 -4.42
N HIS A 26 -0.87 4.73 -4.12
CA HIS A 26 -1.53 4.84 -2.83
C HIS A 26 -1.98 3.48 -2.36
N LEU A 27 -2.18 3.35 -1.05
CA LEU A 27 -2.74 2.15 -0.46
C LEU A 27 -4.16 2.40 -0.01
N GLN A 28 -4.97 1.34 -0.01
CA GLN A 28 -6.28 1.35 0.60
C GLN A 28 -6.43 0.09 1.44
N GLY A 29 -7.22 0.17 2.49
CA GLY A 29 -7.44 -0.96 3.38
C GLY A 29 -8.05 -0.53 4.69
N ASN A 30 -8.02 -1.44 5.67
CA ASN A 30 -8.56 -1.20 7.00
C ASN A 30 -7.40 -1.03 7.99
N VAL A 31 -7.36 0.08 8.70
CA VAL A 31 -6.23 0.47 9.53
C VAL A 31 -6.38 -0.02 10.97
N TYR A 32 -5.26 -0.38 11.58
CA TYR A 32 -5.19 -0.81 12.98
C TYR A 32 -3.98 -0.14 13.64
N GLY A 33 -4.20 0.38 14.84
CA GLY A 33 -3.14 1.04 15.60
C GLY A 33 -2.80 2.44 15.15
N HIS A 34 -3.68 3.07 14.39
CA HIS A 34 -3.47 4.43 13.91
C HIS A 34 -3.93 5.44 14.97
N PRO A 35 -3.12 6.48 15.27
CA PRO A 35 -3.49 7.44 16.32
C PRO A 35 -4.72 8.30 16.01
N ARG A 36 -5.09 8.42 14.72
CA ARG A 36 -6.20 9.28 14.29
C ARG A 36 -7.45 8.53 13.87
N PHE A 37 -7.35 7.23 13.65
CA PHE A 37 -8.47 6.42 13.17
C PHE A 37 -8.74 5.29 14.15
N ASN A 38 -9.99 4.85 14.18
CA ASN A 38 -10.36 3.67 14.96
C ASN A 38 -9.91 2.41 14.25
N ASP A 39 -9.62 1.37 15.02
CA ASP A 39 -9.26 0.07 14.44
C ASP A 39 -10.35 -0.42 13.50
N GLY A 40 -9.95 -0.80 12.30
CA GLY A 40 -10.87 -1.29 11.28
C GLY A 40 -11.43 -0.23 10.36
N ASP A 41 -11.14 1.05 10.61
CA ASP A 41 -11.62 2.12 9.72
C ASP A 41 -11.01 1.98 8.33
N PRO A 42 -11.81 2.18 7.25
CA PRO A 42 -11.27 2.19 5.90
C PRO A 42 -10.48 3.47 5.66
N VAL A 43 -9.31 3.34 5.04
CA VAL A 43 -8.47 4.49 4.74
C VAL A 43 -7.88 4.40 3.34
N ASN A 44 -7.62 5.57 2.76
CA ASN A 44 -6.82 5.73 1.56
C ASN A 44 -5.62 6.56 1.96
N THR A 45 -4.41 6.05 1.71
CA THR A 45 -3.20 6.71 2.17
C THR A 45 -2.78 7.83 1.24
N SER A 46 -1.88 8.69 1.73
CA SER A 46 -1.18 9.62 0.87
C SER A 46 -0.22 8.83 -0.04
N ARG A 47 0.45 9.53 -0.95
CA ARG A 47 1.35 8.91 -1.91
C ARG A 47 2.44 8.09 -1.21
N ILE A 48 2.66 6.87 -1.70
CA ILE A 48 3.77 6.04 -1.24
C ILE A 48 5.06 6.58 -1.83
N ILE A 49 6.05 6.83 -0.98
CA ILE A 49 7.35 7.32 -1.43
C ILE A 49 8.43 6.24 -1.37
N ASP A 50 8.23 5.20 -0.56
CA ASP A 50 9.19 4.11 -0.48
C ASP A 50 8.53 2.86 0.09
N ILE A 51 9.06 1.70 -0.30
CA ILE A 51 8.68 0.40 0.24
C ILE A 51 9.94 -0.27 0.75
N VAL A 52 9.94 -0.64 2.04
CA VAL A 52 11.08 -1.30 2.68
C VAL A 52 10.67 -2.71 3.05
N ASP A 53 11.45 -3.70 2.59
CA ASP A 53 11.22 -5.10 2.93
C ASP A 53 11.90 -5.41 4.26
N LYS A 54 11.10 -5.87 5.25
CA LYS A 54 11.59 -6.21 6.58
C LYS A 54 11.66 -7.71 6.82
N GLY A 55 11.47 -8.52 5.78
CA GLY A 55 11.50 -9.97 5.89
C GLY A 55 10.11 -10.56 6.05
N ASP A 56 9.51 -10.41 7.22
CA ASP A 56 8.17 -10.95 7.50
C ASP A 56 7.05 -9.99 7.10
N HIS A 57 7.37 -8.75 6.76
CA HIS A 57 6.41 -7.75 6.30
C HIS A 57 7.14 -6.69 5.49
N LYS A 58 6.37 -5.79 4.90
CA LYS A 58 6.91 -4.62 4.21
C LYS A 58 6.40 -3.36 4.88
N GLU A 59 7.20 -2.30 4.83
CA GLU A 59 6.79 -0.99 5.33
C GLU A 59 6.59 -0.06 4.16
N ALA A 60 5.40 0.54 4.09
CA ALA A 60 5.10 1.57 3.10
C ALA A 60 5.26 2.93 3.74
N HIS A 61 6.22 3.70 3.28
CA HIS A 61 6.46 5.05 3.74
C HIS A 61 5.70 6.02 2.86
N THR A 62 4.88 6.87 3.47
CA THR A 62 4.03 7.79 2.73
C THR A 62 4.52 9.23 2.86
N ARG A 63 4.07 10.07 1.93
CA ARG A 63 4.47 11.47 1.91
C ARG A 63 4.10 12.23 3.18
N SER A 64 3.01 11.85 3.83
CA SER A 64 2.59 12.47 5.09
C SER A 64 3.45 12.09 6.28
N GLY A 65 4.38 11.14 6.11
CA GLY A 65 5.24 10.65 7.18
C GLY A 65 4.70 9.42 7.89
N THR A 66 3.48 8.99 7.57
CA THR A 66 2.90 7.79 8.16
C THR A 66 3.50 6.56 7.52
N VAL A 67 3.86 5.56 8.36
CA VAL A 67 4.41 4.29 7.89
C VAL A 67 3.40 3.19 8.18
N TYR A 68 3.05 2.43 7.15
CA TYR A 68 2.10 1.32 7.26
C TYR A 68 2.82 0.00 7.14
N CYS A 69 2.48 -0.95 8.01
CA CYS A 69 3.02 -2.31 7.98
C CYS A 69 2.11 -3.20 7.15
N LEU A 70 2.68 -3.85 6.15
CA LEU A 70 1.94 -4.65 5.19
C LEU A 70 2.40 -6.10 5.29
N TYR A 71 1.49 -6.99 5.70
CA TYR A 71 1.75 -8.42 5.81
C TYR A 71 1.14 -9.15 4.62
N LYS A 72 1.81 -10.21 4.18
CA LYS A 72 1.32 -11.03 3.08
C LYS A 72 -0.09 -11.55 3.33
N GLU A 73 -0.36 -11.97 4.55
CA GLU A 73 -1.66 -12.51 4.96
C GLU A 73 -2.77 -11.47 4.98
N ASP A 74 -2.41 -10.18 4.95
CA ASP A 74 -3.36 -9.08 4.99
C ASP A 74 -3.69 -8.50 3.61
N VAL A 75 -3.14 -9.08 2.55
CA VAL A 75 -3.47 -8.65 1.17
C VAL A 75 -4.97 -8.86 0.94
N ASP A 76 -5.60 -7.90 0.27
CA ASP A 76 -6.99 -8.01 -0.13
C ASP A 76 -7.19 -9.33 -0.90
N PRO A 77 -8.09 -10.22 -0.45
CA PRO A 77 -8.31 -11.51 -1.13
C PRO A 77 -8.66 -11.37 -2.60
N GLU A 78 -9.37 -10.32 -2.98
CA GLU A 78 -9.72 -10.09 -4.38
C GLU A 78 -8.47 -9.78 -5.20
N CYS A 79 -7.53 -9.02 -4.64
CA CYS A 79 -6.27 -8.74 -5.30
C CYS A 79 -5.41 -9.99 -5.44
N GLU A 80 -5.34 -10.81 -4.40
CA GLU A 80 -4.56 -12.04 -4.44
C GLU A 80 -5.14 -13.01 -5.48
N LYS A 81 -6.46 -13.05 -5.59
CA LYS A 81 -7.13 -13.90 -6.57
C LYS A 81 -6.86 -13.41 -7.99
N ALA A 82 -6.89 -12.11 -8.22
CA ALA A 82 -6.65 -11.52 -9.53
C ALA A 82 -5.16 -11.54 -9.92
N TYR A 83 -4.30 -11.37 -8.92
CA TYR A 83 -2.85 -11.27 -9.13
C TYR A 83 -2.13 -12.19 -8.14
N PRO A 84 -2.00 -13.49 -8.43
CA PRO A 84 -1.31 -14.42 -7.53
C PRO A 84 0.11 -13.95 -7.20
N ASN A 85 0.51 -14.14 -5.94
CA ASN A 85 1.79 -13.67 -5.42
C ASN A 85 1.87 -12.13 -5.38
N TYR A 86 0.74 -11.52 -5.12
CA TYR A 86 0.64 -10.04 -5.09
C TYR A 86 1.67 -9.42 -4.16
N TYR A 87 1.83 -9.97 -2.95
CA TYR A 87 2.77 -9.45 -1.97
C TYR A 87 4.21 -9.47 -2.48
N GLU A 88 4.65 -10.57 -3.07
CA GLU A 88 6.01 -10.71 -3.58
C GLU A 88 6.28 -9.79 -4.76
N ARG A 89 5.25 -9.46 -5.51
CA ARG A 89 5.34 -8.60 -6.69
C ARG A 89 5.11 -7.13 -6.37
N PHE A 90 4.74 -6.85 -5.12
CA PHE A 90 4.43 -5.49 -4.68
C PHE A 90 5.71 -4.67 -4.53
N LYS A 91 5.83 -3.63 -5.33
CA LYS A 91 6.95 -2.69 -5.25
C LYS A 91 6.61 -1.43 -6.03
N ILE A 92 7.27 -0.33 -5.65
CA ILE A 92 7.12 0.93 -6.37
C ILE A 92 8.16 0.98 -7.47
N LYS A 93 7.71 1.37 -8.66
CA LYS A 93 8.61 1.60 -9.78
C LYS A 93 9.28 2.94 -9.58
N LYS A 94 10.58 2.93 -9.35
CA LYS A 94 11.37 4.16 -9.22
C LYS A 94 11.95 4.54 -10.55
N SER A 95 11.85 5.81 -10.88
CA SER A 95 12.44 6.36 -12.09
C SER A 95 13.93 6.64 -11.90
#